data_06bbc9976f59f4a0e50e7b6db0689940
#
_entry.id   06bbc9976f59f4a0e50e7b6db0689940
#
_cell.length_a   1.000
_cell.length_b   1.000
_cell.length_c   1.000
_cell.angle_alpha   90.00
_cell.angle_beta   90.00
_cell.angle_gamma   90.00
#
_symmetry.space_group_name_H-M   'P 1'
#
loop_
_entity.id
_entity.type
_entity.pdbx_description
1 polymer ?
#
loop_
_entity_poly.entity_id
_entity_poly.type
_entity_poly.pdbx_seq_one_letter_code
_entity_poly.pdbx_strand_id
1 'polypeptide(L)'
;MDPLTITAAVGIASKAFETIKAGFSIGRDLESMTGDLGRWMGAVSDVDNAEKQAKNPPLFKKLMYASSIEQTALEAFAAKKKLAQQRQELKTFLNYTFGPNAYAELLAMEGKIRKDRQKLIYERQQLRDKIISVVGIILICCLILSFIVFVLYRLKLKYGW
;
A
#
# COMPACT_ATOMS: atom_id res chain seq x y z
N MET A 1 -3.64 0.25 -8.82
CA MET A 1 -2.61 1.32 -8.84
C MET A 1 -2.22 1.52 -10.28
N ASP A 2 -2.12 2.75 -10.70
CA ASP A 2 -1.80 3.11 -12.08
C ASP A 2 -0.27 3.13 -12.27
N PRO A 3 0.26 2.98 -13.49
CA PRO A 3 1.70 3.04 -13.79
C PRO A 3 2.35 4.33 -13.25
N LEU A 4 1.62 5.42 -13.21
CA LEU A 4 2.04 6.68 -12.59
C LEU A 4 2.45 6.53 -11.13
N THR A 5 1.87 5.59 -10.37
CA THR A 5 2.21 5.37 -8.96
C THR A 5 3.53 4.61 -8.77
N ILE A 6 3.88 3.70 -9.68
CA ILE A 6 5.18 2.99 -9.65
C ILE A 6 6.30 3.96 -9.98
N THR A 7 6.16 4.74 -11.04
CA THR A 7 7.14 5.76 -11.44
C THR A 7 7.34 6.81 -10.35
N ALA A 8 6.27 7.27 -9.72
CA ALA A 8 6.33 8.20 -8.59
C ALA A 8 7.06 7.58 -7.38
N ALA A 9 6.75 6.32 -7.03
CA ALA A 9 7.41 5.62 -5.93
C ALA A 9 8.92 5.43 -6.20
N VAL A 10 9.31 5.06 -7.43
CA VAL A 10 10.71 4.97 -7.83
C VAL A 10 11.39 6.34 -7.78
N GLY A 11 10.71 7.41 -8.17
CA GLY A 11 11.21 8.78 -8.06
C GLY A 11 11.51 9.17 -6.61
N ILE A 12 10.58 8.90 -5.70
CA ILE A 12 10.74 9.14 -4.26
C ILE A 12 11.91 8.30 -3.71
N ALA A 13 11.97 7.00 -4.06
CA ALA A 13 13.06 6.13 -3.64
C ALA A 13 14.42 6.64 -4.14
N SER A 14 14.52 7.00 -5.41
CA SER A 14 15.78 7.49 -5.99
C SER A 14 16.23 8.80 -5.33
N LYS A 15 15.32 9.74 -5.11
CA LYS A 15 15.64 11.00 -4.43
C LYS A 15 16.09 10.77 -2.97
N ALA A 16 15.39 9.92 -2.24
CA ALA A 16 15.78 9.58 -0.88
C ALA A 16 17.14 8.86 -0.85
N PHE A 17 17.40 7.97 -1.81
CA PHE A 17 18.68 7.27 -1.93
C PHE A 17 19.85 8.23 -2.20
N GLU A 18 19.69 9.21 -3.11
CA GLU A 18 20.71 10.22 -3.35
C GLU A 18 20.99 11.08 -2.11
N THR A 19 19.95 11.43 -1.33
CA THR A 19 20.12 12.13 -0.06
C THR A 19 20.89 11.30 0.95
N ILE A 20 20.61 10.00 1.05
CA ILE A 20 21.33 9.06 1.91
C ILE A 20 22.80 8.97 1.48
N LYS A 21 23.06 8.80 0.17
CA LYS A 21 24.40 8.72 -0.38
C LYS A 21 25.21 10.00 -0.12
N ALA A 22 24.59 11.17 -0.33
CA ALA A 22 25.19 12.44 0.01
C ALA A 22 25.49 12.57 1.51
N GLY A 23 24.57 12.09 2.37
CA GLY A 23 24.76 12.03 3.81
C GLY A 23 25.98 11.20 4.20
N PHE A 24 26.15 10.02 3.64
CA PHE A 24 27.33 9.17 3.87
C PHE A 24 28.63 9.85 3.42
N SER A 25 28.61 10.54 2.29
CA SER A 25 29.82 11.22 1.76
C SER A 25 30.32 12.35 2.65
N ILE A 26 29.46 12.97 3.43
CA ILE A 26 29.79 14.04 4.39
C ILE A 26 29.87 13.54 5.84
N GLY A 27 29.87 12.22 6.05
CA GLY A 27 30.03 11.59 7.37
C GLY A 27 28.84 11.78 8.32
N ARG A 28 27.60 11.90 7.79
CA ARG A 28 26.40 11.97 8.64
C ARG A 28 26.15 10.65 9.36
N ASP A 29 25.67 10.74 10.59
CA ASP A 29 25.27 9.58 11.39
C ASP A 29 24.01 8.93 10.84
N LEU A 30 23.90 7.62 11.03
CA LEU A 30 22.72 6.83 10.61
C LEU A 30 21.42 7.35 11.23
N GLU A 31 21.48 7.80 12.49
CA GLU A 31 20.34 8.36 13.21
C GLU A 31 19.80 9.63 12.52
N SER A 32 20.68 10.51 12.07
CA SER A 32 20.30 11.73 11.34
C SER A 32 19.70 11.46 9.95
N MET A 33 19.91 10.27 9.38
CA MET A 33 19.40 9.82 8.09
C MET A 33 18.17 8.91 8.18
N THR A 34 17.66 8.63 9.39
CA THR A 34 16.49 7.74 9.60
C THR A 34 15.26 8.17 8.80
N GLY A 35 15.03 9.47 8.66
CA GLY A 35 13.92 10.00 7.86
C GLY A 35 14.04 9.67 6.37
N ASP A 36 15.24 9.79 5.81
CA ASP A 36 15.52 9.49 4.40
C ASP A 36 15.51 7.98 4.14
N LEU A 37 16.07 7.20 5.05
CA LEU A 37 15.97 5.74 5.05
C LEU A 37 14.51 5.27 5.12
N GLY A 38 13.70 5.87 5.98
CA GLY A 38 12.27 5.57 6.08
C GLY A 38 11.49 5.89 4.80
N ARG A 39 11.80 7.00 4.13
CA ARG A 39 11.22 7.35 2.83
C ARG A 39 11.62 6.36 1.75
N TRP A 40 12.90 5.99 1.69
CA TRP A 40 13.40 5.01 0.74
C TRP A 40 12.74 3.64 0.94
N MET A 41 12.73 3.12 2.18
CA MET A 41 12.08 1.86 2.53
C MET A 41 10.57 1.87 2.21
N GLY A 42 9.90 2.99 2.51
CA GLY A 42 8.50 3.18 2.19
C GLY A 42 8.23 3.04 0.70
N ALA A 43 8.99 3.75 -0.12
CA ALA A 43 8.86 3.72 -1.56
C ALA A 43 9.21 2.33 -2.15
N VAL A 44 10.21 1.62 -1.59
CA VAL A 44 10.51 0.22 -1.96
C VAL A 44 9.31 -0.69 -1.67
N SER A 45 8.70 -0.54 -0.49
CA SER A 45 7.50 -1.30 -0.13
C SER A 45 6.31 -1.02 -1.07
N ASP A 46 6.15 0.21 -1.51
CA ASP A 46 5.08 0.61 -2.43
C ASP A 46 5.28 -0.03 -3.82
N VAL A 47 6.52 -0.10 -4.32
CA VAL A 47 6.84 -0.80 -5.57
C VAL A 47 6.63 -2.31 -5.45
N ASP A 48 7.05 -2.95 -4.35
CA ASP A 48 6.81 -4.37 -4.09
C ASP A 48 5.30 -4.70 -4.05
N ASN A 49 4.49 -3.82 -3.47
CA ASN A 49 3.04 -3.97 -3.42
C ASN A 49 2.40 -3.79 -4.80
N ALA A 50 2.89 -2.84 -5.60
CA ALA A 50 2.44 -2.62 -6.96
C ALA A 50 2.75 -3.84 -7.85
N GLU A 51 3.93 -4.44 -7.72
CA GLU A 51 4.30 -5.68 -8.43
C GLU A 51 3.36 -6.84 -8.06
N LYS A 52 3.08 -7.03 -6.77
CA LYS A 52 2.15 -8.08 -6.31
C LYS A 52 0.74 -7.90 -6.90
N GLN A 53 0.26 -6.64 -6.96
CA GLN A 53 -1.03 -6.33 -7.56
C GLN A 53 -1.03 -6.51 -9.07
N ALA A 54 0.08 -6.21 -9.75
CA ALA A 54 0.23 -6.46 -11.19
C ALA A 54 0.24 -7.97 -11.53
N LYS A 55 0.84 -8.79 -10.67
CA LYS A 55 0.83 -10.26 -10.82
C LYS A 55 -0.53 -10.89 -10.55
N ASN A 56 -1.32 -10.32 -9.64
CA ASN A 56 -2.65 -10.80 -9.26
C ASN A 56 -3.70 -9.68 -9.42
N PRO A 57 -3.99 -9.24 -10.66
CA PRO A 57 -4.97 -8.18 -10.88
C PRO A 57 -6.38 -8.67 -10.56
N PRO A 58 -7.26 -7.82 -9.99
CA PRO A 58 -8.67 -8.13 -9.82
C PRO A 58 -9.32 -8.53 -11.15
N LEU A 59 -10.25 -9.48 -11.11
CA LEU A 59 -10.90 -10.06 -12.30
C LEU A 59 -11.46 -8.99 -13.26
N PHE A 60 -12.01 -7.92 -12.73
CA PHE A 60 -12.56 -6.82 -13.53
C PHE A 60 -11.47 -6.05 -14.32
N LYS A 61 -10.28 -5.84 -13.73
CA LYS A 61 -9.14 -5.23 -14.43
C LYS A 61 -8.57 -6.12 -15.52
N LYS A 62 -8.56 -7.45 -15.32
CA LYS A 62 -8.14 -8.42 -16.33
C LYS A 62 -8.96 -8.34 -17.62
N LEU A 63 -10.28 -8.11 -17.49
CA LEU A 63 -11.20 -8.08 -18.62
C LEU A 63 -11.13 -6.77 -19.43
N MET A 64 -10.82 -5.65 -18.78
CA MET A 64 -10.88 -4.33 -19.45
C MET A 64 -9.53 -3.78 -19.96
N TYR A 65 -8.39 -4.23 -19.42
CA TYR A 65 -7.09 -3.57 -19.65
C TYR A 65 -5.91 -4.55 -19.78
N ALA A 66 -6.00 -5.56 -20.64
CA ALA A 66 -4.91 -6.54 -20.83
C ALA A 66 -3.57 -5.88 -21.19
N SER A 67 -3.54 -4.94 -22.12
CA SER A 67 -2.30 -4.26 -22.56
C SER A 67 -1.66 -3.38 -21.47
N SER A 68 -2.46 -2.73 -20.62
CA SER A 68 -1.96 -1.90 -19.53
C SER A 68 -1.36 -2.72 -18.39
N ILE A 69 -1.74 -3.98 -18.25
CA ILE A 69 -1.21 -4.91 -17.24
C ILE A 69 0.23 -5.31 -17.59
N GLU A 70 0.50 -5.59 -18.86
CA GLU A 70 1.85 -5.96 -19.33
C GLU A 70 2.81 -4.80 -19.18
N GLN A 71 2.42 -3.59 -19.55
CA GLN A 71 3.22 -2.39 -19.38
C GLN A 71 3.50 -2.14 -17.88
N THR A 72 2.49 -2.21 -17.02
CA THR A 72 2.64 -2.04 -15.57
C THR A 72 3.57 -3.10 -14.97
N ALA A 73 3.50 -4.36 -15.45
CA ALA A 73 4.39 -5.43 -15.01
C ALA A 73 5.85 -5.18 -15.42
N LEU A 74 6.09 -4.69 -16.65
CA LEU A 74 7.41 -4.36 -17.13
C LEU A 74 8.02 -3.17 -16.38
N GLU A 75 7.23 -2.14 -16.13
CA GLU A 75 7.64 -0.98 -15.32
C GLU A 75 7.97 -1.40 -13.87
N ALA A 76 7.14 -2.26 -13.27
CA ALA A 76 7.39 -2.80 -11.93
C ALA A 76 8.69 -3.62 -11.88
N PHE A 77 8.97 -4.41 -12.93
CA PHE A 77 10.19 -5.18 -13.03
C PHE A 77 11.43 -4.27 -13.14
N ALA A 78 11.39 -3.27 -14.03
CA ALA A 78 12.48 -2.30 -14.19
C ALA A 78 12.73 -1.51 -12.89
N ALA A 79 11.65 -1.07 -12.23
CA ALA A 79 11.68 -0.40 -10.95
C ALA A 79 12.36 -1.27 -9.88
N LYS A 80 11.97 -2.53 -9.79
CA LYS A 80 12.54 -3.49 -8.83
C LYS A 80 14.03 -3.72 -9.05
N LYS A 81 14.48 -3.84 -10.31
CA LYS A 81 15.88 -3.98 -10.65
C LYS A 81 16.70 -2.77 -10.19
N LYS A 82 16.19 -1.55 -10.43
CA LYS A 82 16.81 -0.31 -9.96
C LYS A 82 16.90 -0.25 -8.44
N LEU A 83 15.81 -0.58 -7.74
CA LEU A 83 15.78 -0.60 -6.27
C LEU A 83 16.69 -1.68 -5.67
N ALA A 84 16.83 -2.83 -6.35
CA ALA A 84 17.77 -3.88 -5.94
C ALA A 84 19.23 -3.40 -6.03
N GLN A 85 19.56 -2.64 -7.07
CA GLN A 85 20.87 -2.02 -7.21
C GLN A 85 21.13 -1.00 -6.09
N GLN A 86 20.19 -0.09 -5.83
CA GLN A 86 20.27 0.87 -4.73
C GLN A 86 20.43 0.16 -3.36
N ARG A 87 19.72 -0.94 -3.16
CA ARG A 87 19.83 -1.78 -1.94
C ARG A 87 21.23 -2.37 -1.77
N GLN A 88 21.83 -2.84 -2.87
CA GLN A 88 23.19 -3.38 -2.84
C GLN A 88 24.22 -2.28 -2.55
N GLU A 89 24.08 -1.10 -3.15
CA GLU A 89 24.93 0.05 -2.85
C GLU A 89 24.80 0.47 -1.38
N LEU A 90 23.56 0.57 -0.87
CA LEU A 90 23.28 0.89 0.53
C LEU A 90 23.92 -0.13 1.49
N LYS A 91 23.84 -1.43 1.17
CA LYS A 91 24.50 -2.49 1.95
C LYS A 91 26.00 -2.26 2.02
N THR A 92 26.62 -1.93 0.90
CA THR A 92 28.05 -1.69 0.85
C THR A 92 28.44 -0.48 1.69
N PHE A 93 27.70 0.63 1.57
CA PHE A 93 27.96 1.83 2.38
C PHE A 93 27.77 1.58 3.88
N LEU A 94 26.67 0.95 4.29
CA LEU A 94 26.38 0.68 5.69
C LEU A 94 27.44 -0.24 6.31
N ASN A 95 27.77 -1.32 5.62
CA ASN A 95 28.77 -2.27 6.14
C ASN A 95 30.16 -1.65 6.22
N TYR A 96 30.50 -0.75 5.31
CA TYR A 96 31.78 -0.05 5.32
C TYR A 96 31.85 0.98 6.44
N THR A 97 30.77 1.75 6.67
CA THR A 97 30.76 2.90 7.59
C THR A 97 30.48 2.49 9.03
N PHE A 98 29.51 1.57 9.24
CA PHE A 98 28.98 1.23 10.57
C PHE A 98 29.25 -0.23 10.99
N GLY A 99 29.93 -1.01 10.14
CA GLY A 99 30.29 -2.38 10.43
C GLY A 99 29.33 -3.43 9.82
N PRO A 100 29.74 -4.72 9.86
CA PRO A 100 29.11 -5.80 9.09
C PRO A 100 27.66 -6.10 9.47
N ASN A 101 27.20 -5.68 10.65
CA ASN A 101 25.82 -5.93 11.13
C ASN A 101 24.85 -4.80 10.82
N ALA A 102 25.35 -3.60 10.44
CA ALA A 102 24.51 -2.42 10.24
C ALA A 102 23.42 -2.62 9.19
N TYR A 103 23.72 -3.35 8.12
CA TYR A 103 22.71 -3.69 7.12
C TYR A 103 21.64 -4.67 7.63
N ALA A 104 22.03 -5.62 8.49
CA ALA A 104 21.08 -6.55 9.09
C ALA A 104 20.10 -5.83 10.05
N GLU A 105 20.59 -4.86 10.81
CA GLU A 105 19.77 -4.00 11.67
C GLU A 105 18.79 -3.17 10.85
N LEU A 106 19.25 -2.60 9.73
CA LEU A 106 18.37 -1.89 8.79
C LEU A 106 17.25 -2.78 8.25
N LEU A 107 17.56 -4.03 7.86
CA LEU A 107 16.58 -4.99 7.40
C LEU A 107 15.57 -5.37 8.48
N ALA A 108 16.01 -5.50 9.72
CA ALA A 108 15.12 -5.76 10.86
C ALA A 108 14.13 -4.58 11.08
N MET A 109 14.64 -3.35 10.98
CA MET A 109 13.82 -2.14 11.04
C MET A 109 12.80 -2.07 9.87
N GLU A 110 13.25 -2.35 8.64
CA GLU A 110 12.37 -2.43 7.47
C GLU A 110 11.25 -3.46 7.67
N GLY A 111 11.59 -4.64 8.19
CA GLY A 111 10.62 -5.70 8.48
C GLY A 111 9.58 -5.26 9.51
N LYS A 112 9.96 -4.51 10.54
CA LYS A 112 9.06 -3.95 11.54
C LYS A 112 8.14 -2.91 10.92
N ILE A 113 8.67 -1.96 10.15
CA ILE A 113 7.89 -0.93 9.46
C ILE A 113 6.87 -1.55 8.50
N ARG A 114 7.24 -2.58 7.74
CA ARG A 114 6.32 -3.31 6.86
C ARG A 114 5.17 -3.96 7.63
N LYS A 115 5.46 -4.62 8.75
CA LYS A 115 4.44 -5.23 9.61
C LYS A 115 3.47 -4.19 10.20
N ASP A 116 3.99 -3.07 10.67
CA ASP A 116 3.17 -2.00 11.23
C ASP A 116 2.27 -1.34 10.18
N ARG A 117 2.80 -1.09 8.97
CA ARG A 117 1.99 -0.62 7.84
C ARG A 117 0.90 -1.61 7.44
N GLN A 118 1.21 -2.91 7.40
CA GLN A 118 0.22 -3.93 7.10
C GLN A 118 -0.89 -3.96 8.15
N LYS A 119 -0.57 -3.88 9.44
CA LYS A 119 -1.57 -3.79 10.51
C LYS A 119 -2.50 -2.60 10.33
N LEU A 120 -1.95 -1.40 10.07
CA LEU A 120 -2.74 -0.20 9.83
C LEU A 120 -3.68 -0.33 8.62
N ILE A 121 -3.24 -1.00 7.56
CA ILE A 121 -4.07 -1.27 6.37
C ILE A 121 -5.21 -2.24 6.73
N TYR A 122 -4.91 -3.31 7.46
CA TYR A 122 -5.93 -4.28 7.91
C TYR A 122 -6.95 -3.65 8.85
N GLU A 123 -6.53 -2.83 9.80
CA GLU A 123 -7.43 -2.12 10.71
C GLU A 123 -8.40 -1.19 9.94
N ARG A 124 -7.90 -0.43 8.97
CA ARG A 124 -8.74 0.42 8.10
C ARG A 124 -9.71 -0.39 7.25
N GLN A 125 -9.29 -1.54 6.73
CA GLN A 125 -10.18 -2.42 5.97
C GLN A 125 -11.28 -3.00 6.85
N GLN A 126 -10.94 -3.52 8.04
CA GLN A 126 -11.91 -4.04 8.99
C GLN A 126 -12.94 -2.99 9.44
N LEU A 127 -12.52 -1.75 9.65
CA LEU A 127 -13.44 -0.66 9.98
C LEU A 127 -14.41 -0.37 8.83
N ARG A 128 -13.92 -0.32 7.59
CA ARG A 128 -14.79 -0.14 6.41
C ARG A 128 -15.80 -1.27 6.26
N ASP A 129 -15.36 -2.51 6.41
CA ASP A 129 -16.23 -3.68 6.26
C ASP A 129 -17.31 -3.71 7.35
N LYS A 130 -16.97 -3.34 8.58
CA LYS A 130 -17.95 -3.15 9.66
C LYS A 130 -18.97 -2.05 9.34
N ILE A 131 -18.52 -0.90 8.86
CA ILE A 131 -19.40 0.21 8.49
C ILE A 131 -20.35 -0.20 7.35
N ILE A 132 -19.84 -0.86 6.31
CA ILE A 132 -20.65 -1.34 5.18
C ILE A 132 -21.70 -2.36 5.66
N SER A 133 -21.32 -3.28 6.55
CA SER A 133 -22.25 -4.26 7.12
C SER A 133 -23.36 -3.60 7.95
N VAL A 134 -23.02 -2.65 8.81
CA VAL A 134 -24.00 -1.92 9.63
C VAL A 134 -24.95 -1.11 8.75
N VAL A 135 -24.44 -0.39 7.76
CA VAL A 135 -25.28 0.36 6.80
C VAL A 135 -26.22 -0.57 6.03
N GLY A 136 -25.70 -1.73 5.59
CA GLY A 136 -26.51 -2.76 4.91
C GLY A 136 -27.67 -3.27 5.77
N ILE A 137 -27.41 -3.57 7.04
CA ILE A 137 -28.45 -4.01 7.99
C ILE A 137 -29.50 -2.93 8.19
N ILE A 138 -29.10 -1.67 8.38
CA ILE A 138 -30.04 -0.55 8.56
C ILE A 138 -30.95 -0.39 7.33
N LEU A 139 -30.39 -0.48 6.10
CA LEU A 139 -31.17 -0.40 4.87
C LEU A 139 -32.23 -1.51 4.77
N ILE A 140 -31.83 -2.75 5.10
CA ILE A 140 -32.76 -3.89 5.10
C ILE A 140 -33.89 -3.67 6.11
N CYS A 141 -33.58 -3.24 7.35
CA CYS A 141 -34.56 -2.95 8.36
C CYS A 141 -35.54 -1.84 7.90
N CYS A 142 -35.06 -0.78 7.28
CA CYS A 142 -35.91 0.30 6.74
C CYS A 142 -36.84 -0.22 5.63
N LEU A 143 -36.39 -1.10 4.75
CA LEU A 143 -37.22 -1.71 3.71
C LEU A 143 -38.33 -2.57 4.31
N ILE A 144 -38.02 -3.38 5.32
CA ILE A 144 -39.00 -4.22 6.00
C ILE A 144 -40.06 -3.37 6.72
N LEU A 145 -39.64 -2.32 7.43
CA LEU A 145 -40.58 -1.41 8.09
C LEU A 145 -41.48 -0.67 7.08
N SER A 146 -40.90 -0.19 5.98
CA SER A 146 -41.67 0.43 4.89
C SER A 146 -42.71 -0.51 4.29
N PHE A 147 -42.34 -1.78 4.09
CA PHE A 147 -43.25 -2.80 3.57
C PHE A 147 -44.38 -3.09 4.55
N ILE A 148 -44.10 -3.20 5.85
CA ILE A 148 -45.13 -3.41 6.89
C ILE A 148 -46.12 -2.23 6.91
N VAL A 149 -45.61 -1.00 6.89
CA VAL A 149 -46.47 0.20 6.87
C VAL A 149 -47.36 0.22 5.60
N PHE A 150 -46.79 -0.13 4.46
CA PHE A 150 -47.53 -0.23 3.20
C PHE A 150 -48.66 -1.27 3.28
N VAL A 151 -48.38 -2.45 3.83
CA VAL A 151 -49.39 -3.51 3.98
C VAL A 151 -50.50 -3.06 4.93
N LEU A 152 -50.15 -2.47 6.08
CA LEU A 152 -51.13 -1.92 7.03
C LEU A 152 -52.00 -0.83 6.42
N TYR A 153 -51.43 0.05 5.62
CA TYR A 153 -52.16 1.09 4.88
C TYR A 153 -53.15 0.48 3.89
N ARG A 154 -52.74 -0.56 3.14
CA ARG A 154 -53.63 -1.27 2.20
C ARG A 154 -54.76 -2.00 2.91
N LEU A 155 -54.48 -2.60 4.09
CA LEU A 155 -55.52 -3.25 4.94
C LEU A 155 -56.53 -2.23 5.49
N LYS A 156 -56.07 -1.07 5.95
CA LYS A 156 -56.95 0.03 6.40
C LYS A 156 -57.88 0.50 5.31
N LEU A 157 -57.39 0.65 4.10
CA LEU A 157 -58.20 1.05 2.95
C LEU A 157 -59.25 0.00 2.53
N LYS A 158 -58.96 -1.29 2.74
CA LYS A 158 -59.84 -2.40 2.36
C LYS A 158 -60.88 -2.75 3.42
N TYR A 159 -60.55 -2.60 4.71
CA TYR A 159 -61.41 -3.04 5.81
C TYR A 159 -61.99 -1.88 6.65
N GLY A 160 -61.68 -0.62 6.32
CA GLY A 160 -62.36 0.55 6.94
C GLY A 160 -62.09 0.75 8.42
N TRP A 161 -60.96 0.36 8.94
CA TRP A 161 -60.53 0.60 10.32
C TRP A 161 -59.93 1.97 10.50
#